data_8e945d686c74874b0ed688c8c1f06ada
#
_entry.id   8e945d686c74874b0ed688c8c1f06ada
#
_cell.length_a   1.000
_cell.length_b   1.000
_cell.length_c   1.000
_cell.angle_alpha   90.00
_cell.angle_beta   90.00
_cell.angle_gamma   90.00
#
_symmetry.space_group_name_H-M   'P 1'
#
loop_
_entity.id
_entity.type
_entity.pdbx_description
1 polymer ?
#
loop_
_entity_poly.entity_id
_entity_poly.type
_entity_poly.pdbx_seq_one_letter_code
_entity_poly.pdbx_strand_id
1 'polypeptide(L)'
;MIGPSEACVFTGAVHHVGITADKRCAALRLNRVVPVRISTRGDYACRALLSLTLHLDEGGPTSVRDIAERTALPQPYLEQILLALKGAGLVRSKRGVGGGYVLARPADQIRLSEIVSAVDGPITLGDFGQPHQDGSCDHEGQCVLLGIWNKAGDHMRTYLEGFTLAAIADIARGDAPWP
;
A
#
# COMPACT_ATOMS: atom_id res chain seq x y z
N MET A 1 -3.19 22.19 -42.17
CA MET A 1 -4.17 21.22 -42.68
C MET A 1 -3.66 19.85 -42.39
N ILE A 2 -4.10 19.25 -41.31
CA ILE A 2 -3.78 17.90 -40.91
C ILE A 2 -5.13 17.19 -40.71
N GLY A 3 -5.35 16.15 -41.52
CA GLY A 3 -6.60 15.40 -41.56
C GLY A 3 -6.66 14.31 -40.43
N PRO A 4 -7.83 13.73 -40.18
CA PRO A 4 -8.10 12.96 -38.98
C PRO A 4 -7.88 11.45 -39.12
N SER A 5 -7.38 10.87 -38.04
CA SER A 5 -7.73 9.60 -37.38
C SER A 5 -8.26 8.45 -38.25
N GLU A 6 -7.48 7.42 -38.45
CA GLU A 6 -7.94 6.09 -38.83
C GLU A 6 -8.21 5.24 -37.59
N ALA A 7 -9.50 4.94 -37.39
CA ALA A 7 -9.97 3.97 -36.41
C ALA A 7 -9.74 2.55 -36.95
N CYS A 8 -8.98 1.74 -36.24
CA CYS A 8 -8.77 0.33 -36.56
C CYS A 8 -10.03 -0.47 -36.19
N VAL A 9 -10.83 -0.81 -37.21
CA VAL A 9 -11.97 -1.73 -37.08
C VAL A 9 -11.44 -3.16 -37.24
N PHE A 10 -11.50 -3.94 -36.14
CA PHE A 10 -11.18 -5.36 -36.19
C PHE A 10 -12.43 -6.14 -36.62
N THR A 11 -12.51 -6.52 -37.88
CA THR A 11 -13.46 -7.54 -38.40
C THR A 11 -12.69 -8.84 -38.52
N GLY A 12 -12.80 -9.73 -37.55
CA GLY A 12 -12.23 -11.06 -37.58
C GLY A 12 -13.31 -12.13 -37.54
N ALA A 13 -13.41 -12.93 -38.57
CA ALA A 13 -14.35 -14.04 -38.75
C ALA A 13 -14.12 -15.11 -37.68
N VAL A 14 -15.21 -15.54 -37.05
CA VAL A 14 -15.22 -16.61 -36.02
C VAL A 14 -15.26 -17.96 -36.73
N HIS A 15 -14.15 -18.69 -36.73
CA HIS A 15 -14.17 -20.12 -37.05
C HIS A 15 -14.61 -20.90 -35.81
N HIS A 16 -15.74 -21.61 -35.91
CA HIS A 16 -16.22 -22.56 -34.93
C HIS A 16 -15.25 -23.74 -34.85
N VAL A 17 -14.43 -23.77 -33.80
CA VAL A 17 -13.78 -24.99 -33.33
C VAL A 17 -14.54 -25.44 -32.08
N GLY A 18 -15.20 -26.59 -32.18
CA GLY A 18 -15.95 -27.19 -31.08
C GLY A 18 -15.02 -27.62 -29.94
N ILE A 19 -14.98 -26.81 -28.89
CA ILE A 19 -14.31 -27.18 -27.64
C ILE A 19 -15.38 -27.74 -26.72
N THR A 20 -15.35 -29.04 -26.52
CA THR A 20 -16.13 -29.73 -25.48
C THR A 20 -15.70 -29.20 -24.14
N ALA A 21 -16.65 -28.59 -23.38
CA ALA A 21 -16.42 -28.05 -22.07
C ALA A 21 -16.02 -29.18 -21.10
N ASP A 22 -14.73 -29.33 -20.84
CA ASP A 22 -14.22 -30.18 -19.78
C ASP A 22 -14.59 -29.55 -18.42
N LYS A 23 -15.35 -30.30 -17.63
CA LYS A 23 -15.83 -29.93 -16.30
C LYS A 23 -14.71 -29.76 -15.25
N ARG A 24 -13.46 -29.76 -15.64
CA ARG A 24 -12.29 -29.53 -14.77
C ARG A 24 -11.88 -28.07 -14.64
N CYS A 25 -12.52 -27.15 -15.37
CA CYS A 25 -12.21 -25.72 -15.32
C CYS A 25 -12.93 -24.95 -14.18
N ALA A 26 -13.64 -25.63 -13.28
CA ALA A 26 -14.45 -25.00 -12.22
C ALA A 26 -13.70 -24.69 -10.93
N ALA A 27 -12.38 -24.71 -10.91
CA ALA A 27 -11.59 -24.38 -9.71
C ALA A 27 -10.44 -23.37 -9.95
N LEU A 28 -10.51 -22.61 -11.03
CA LEU A 28 -9.74 -21.36 -11.08
C LEU A 28 -10.37 -20.40 -10.06
N ARG A 29 -9.95 -20.52 -8.80
CA ARG A 29 -10.06 -19.40 -7.87
C ARG A 29 -9.40 -18.23 -8.61
N LEU A 30 -10.21 -17.25 -8.98
CA LEU A 30 -9.74 -15.95 -9.44
C LEU A 30 -8.74 -15.49 -8.40
N ASN A 31 -7.47 -15.76 -8.66
CA ASN A 31 -6.38 -15.24 -7.88
C ASN A 31 -6.52 -13.72 -7.99
N ARG A 32 -6.91 -13.10 -6.90
CA ARG A 32 -7.14 -11.68 -6.82
C ARG A 32 -5.82 -11.02 -7.19
N VAL A 33 -5.69 -10.59 -8.45
CA VAL A 33 -4.54 -9.80 -8.89
C VAL A 33 -4.51 -8.58 -7.98
N VAL A 34 -3.62 -8.58 -7.01
CA VAL A 34 -3.39 -7.41 -6.16
C VAL A 34 -2.55 -6.46 -6.98
N PRO A 35 -3.13 -5.36 -7.50
CA PRO A 35 -2.35 -4.42 -8.26
C PRO A 35 -1.27 -3.81 -7.36
N VAL A 36 -0.10 -3.53 -7.94
CA VAL A 36 0.96 -2.78 -7.28
C VAL A 36 0.44 -1.39 -6.93
N ARG A 37 0.01 -1.21 -5.70
CA ARG A 37 -0.43 0.09 -5.19
C ARG A 37 -0.41 0.08 -3.68
N ILE A 38 -0.09 1.21 -3.12
CA ILE A 38 -0.36 1.48 -1.72
C ILE A 38 -1.89 1.45 -1.56
N SER A 39 -2.39 0.65 -0.63
CA SER A 39 -3.83 0.57 -0.42
C SER A 39 -4.37 1.90 0.13
N THR A 40 -5.67 2.12 0.01
CA THR A 40 -6.33 3.25 0.68
C THR A 40 -6.08 3.23 2.19
N ARG A 41 -5.95 2.04 2.77
CA ARG A 41 -5.62 1.86 4.19
C ARG A 41 -4.21 2.32 4.51
N GLY A 42 -3.23 2.00 3.65
CA GLY A 42 -1.85 2.48 3.76
C GLY A 42 -1.75 4.00 3.65
N ASP A 43 -2.42 4.60 2.66
CA ASP A 43 -2.48 6.07 2.53
C ASP A 43 -3.10 6.73 3.77
N TYR A 44 -4.21 6.19 4.28
CA TYR A 44 -4.86 6.73 5.48
C TYR A 44 -3.99 6.58 6.73
N ALA A 45 -3.24 5.50 6.86
CA ALA A 45 -2.27 5.33 7.95
C ALA A 45 -1.17 6.39 7.91
N CYS A 46 -0.64 6.69 6.72
CA CYS A 46 0.35 7.75 6.53
C CYS A 46 -0.22 9.12 6.87
N ARG A 47 -1.44 9.44 6.42
CA ARG A 47 -2.11 10.72 6.76
C ARG A 47 -2.37 10.86 8.26
N ALA A 48 -2.80 9.79 8.93
CA ALA A 48 -3.04 9.81 10.37
C ALA A 48 -1.76 10.11 11.16
N LEU A 49 -0.65 9.44 10.83
CA LEU A 49 0.63 9.68 11.49
C LEU A 49 1.23 11.04 11.14
N LEU A 50 1.07 11.50 9.91
CA LEU A 50 1.49 12.84 9.50
C LEU A 50 0.70 13.91 10.29
N SER A 51 -0.61 13.75 10.45
CA SER A 51 -1.43 14.65 11.29
C SER A 51 -0.93 14.69 12.73
N LEU A 52 -0.59 13.54 13.34
CA LEU A 52 0.01 13.49 14.68
C LEU A 52 1.34 14.25 14.72
N THR A 53 2.16 14.12 13.68
CA THR A 53 3.49 14.76 13.62
C THR A 53 3.39 16.27 13.46
N LEU A 54 2.49 16.74 12.61
CA LEU A 54 2.30 18.18 12.39
C LEU A 54 1.75 18.93 13.61
N HIS A 55 1.14 18.21 14.56
CA HIS A 55 0.52 18.79 15.76
C HIS A 55 1.20 18.33 17.07
N LEU A 56 2.46 17.86 17.00
CA LEU A 56 3.22 17.45 18.17
C LEU A 56 3.39 18.60 19.20
N ASP A 57 3.50 19.83 18.71
CA ASP A 57 3.75 21.03 19.54
C ASP A 57 2.52 21.47 20.34
N GLU A 58 1.31 20.99 20.01
CA GLU A 58 0.10 21.27 20.78
C GLU A 58 0.08 20.61 22.16
N GLY A 59 1.03 19.71 22.41
CA GLY A 59 1.25 19.02 23.69
C GLY A 59 0.12 18.07 24.08
N GLY A 60 0.41 16.80 24.12
CA GLY A 60 -0.51 15.77 24.60
C GLY A 60 -1.04 14.85 23.50
N PRO A 61 -1.92 13.90 23.89
CA PRO A 61 -2.53 12.95 22.94
C PRO A 61 -3.60 13.62 22.08
N THR A 62 -3.60 13.28 20.80
CA THR A 62 -4.65 13.72 19.86
C THR A 62 -5.79 12.69 19.83
N SER A 63 -7.04 13.15 19.99
CA SER A 63 -8.19 12.26 19.93
C SER A 63 -8.41 11.69 18.52
N VAL A 64 -9.05 10.52 18.42
CA VAL A 64 -9.40 9.94 17.12
C VAL A 64 -10.29 10.88 16.32
N ARG A 65 -11.18 11.61 17.00
CA ARG A 65 -12.06 12.58 16.38
C ARG A 65 -11.27 13.72 15.74
N ASP A 66 -10.31 14.28 16.44
CA ASP A 66 -9.48 15.39 15.91
C ASP A 66 -8.65 14.93 14.72
N ILE A 67 -8.06 13.72 14.78
CA ILE A 67 -7.35 13.13 13.64
C ILE A 67 -8.31 12.97 12.46
N ALA A 68 -9.52 12.43 12.68
CA ALA A 68 -10.51 12.21 11.64
C ALA A 68 -10.95 13.53 10.98
N GLU A 69 -11.20 14.58 11.77
CA GLU A 69 -11.55 15.91 11.28
C GLU A 69 -10.40 16.56 10.47
N ARG A 70 -9.17 16.51 10.96
CA ARG A 70 -7.98 17.06 10.29
C ARG A 70 -7.62 16.33 8.98
N THR A 71 -7.89 15.04 8.91
CA THR A 71 -7.53 14.20 7.76
C THR A 71 -8.70 13.95 6.81
N ALA A 72 -9.91 14.36 7.17
CA ALA A 72 -11.18 14.05 6.47
C ALA A 72 -11.41 12.54 6.28
N LEU A 73 -11.02 11.73 7.29
CA LEU A 73 -11.16 10.28 7.27
C LEU A 73 -12.36 9.83 8.12
N PRO A 74 -13.07 8.74 7.70
CA PRO A 74 -14.14 8.17 8.51
C PRO A 74 -13.60 7.62 9.83
N GLN A 75 -14.12 8.11 10.96
CA GLN A 75 -13.62 7.76 12.30
C GLN A 75 -13.60 6.24 12.57
N PRO A 76 -14.66 5.46 12.27
CA PRO A 76 -14.66 4.03 12.54
C PRO A 76 -13.56 3.27 11.80
N TYR A 77 -13.20 3.73 10.59
CA TYR A 77 -12.13 3.13 9.80
C TYR A 77 -10.75 3.54 10.34
N LEU A 78 -10.62 4.79 10.75
CA LEU A 78 -9.40 5.32 11.36
C LEU A 78 -9.06 4.59 12.68
N GLU A 79 -10.06 4.25 13.49
CA GLU A 79 -9.85 3.48 14.74
C GLU A 79 -9.17 2.13 14.48
N GLN A 80 -9.58 1.43 13.42
CA GLN A 80 -8.95 0.15 13.03
C GLN A 80 -7.52 0.32 12.53
N ILE A 81 -7.26 1.40 11.80
CA ILE A 81 -5.91 1.75 11.35
C ILE A 81 -5.01 2.05 12.54
N LEU A 82 -5.47 2.90 13.46
CA LEU A 82 -4.72 3.26 14.68
C LEU A 82 -4.47 2.05 15.58
N LEU A 83 -5.38 1.07 15.61
CA LEU A 83 -5.17 -0.18 16.33
C LEU A 83 -4.04 -1.02 15.69
N ALA A 84 -3.99 -1.11 14.37
CA ALA A 84 -2.90 -1.80 13.65
C ALA A 84 -1.56 -1.08 13.86
N LEU A 85 -1.53 0.25 13.73
CA LEU A 85 -0.34 1.06 13.99
C LEU A 85 0.16 0.94 15.43
N LYS A 86 -0.76 0.82 16.40
CA LYS A 86 -0.42 0.55 17.80
C LYS A 86 0.17 -0.84 17.98
N GLY A 87 -0.40 -1.87 17.33
CA GLY A 87 0.15 -3.22 17.31
C GLY A 87 1.57 -3.29 16.77
N ALA A 88 1.87 -2.46 15.74
CA ALA A 88 3.21 -2.31 15.16
C ALA A 88 4.18 -1.42 15.97
N GLY A 89 3.73 -0.84 17.10
CA GLY A 89 4.57 0.02 17.93
C GLY A 89 4.88 1.40 17.35
N LEU A 90 4.06 1.88 16.40
CA LEU A 90 4.21 3.19 15.77
C LEU A 90 3.47 4.30 16.54
N VAL A 91 2.39 3.95 17.23
CA VAL A 91 1.64 4.85 18.11
C VAL A 91 1.38 4.21 19.47
N ARG A 92 1.12 5.05 20.47
CA ARG A 92 0.63 4.68 21.81
C ARG A 92 -0.69 5.36 22.08
N SER A 93 -1.59 4.69 22.80
CA SER A 93 -2.86 5.28 23.23
C SER A 93 -2.81 5.66 24.72
N LYS A 94 -3.35 6.81 25.07
CA LYS A 94 -3.62 7.26 26.44
C LYS A 94 -5.13 7.24 26.69
N ARG A 95 -5.57 6.61 27.76
CA ARG A 95 -6.98 6.56 28.17
C ARG A 95 -7.37 7.73 29.04
N GLY A 96 -8.66 8.02 29.15
CA GLY A 96 -9.24 9.01 30.04
C GLY A 96 -9.57 10.34 29.40
N VAL A 97 -9.94 11.32 30.23
CA VAL A 97 -10.22 12.69 29.76
C VAL A 97 -8.94 13.28 29.20
N GLY A 98 -9.00 13.83 27.99
CA GLY A 98 -7.80 14.29 27.26
C GLY A 98 -6.93 13.11 26.74
N GLY A 99 -7.52 11.91 26.61
CA GLY A 99 -6.87 10.76 26.01
C GLY A 99 -6.86 10.82 24.49
N GLY A 100 -6.09 9.92 23.87
CA GLY A 100 -5.93 9.87 22.42
C GLY A 100 -4.70 9.07 22.03
N TYR A 101 -4.11 9.42 20.90
CA TYR A 101 -2.93 8.78 20.37
C TYR A 101 -1.74 9.74 20.30
N VAL A 102 -0.55 9.20 20.51
CA VAL A 102 0.74 9.88 20.33
C VAL A 102 1.68 8.95 19.58
N LEU A 103 2.70 9.49 18.94
CA LEU A 103 3.77 8.68 18.36
C LEU A 103 4.45 7.85 19.47
N ALA A 104 4.80 6.60 19.16
CA ALA A 104 5.47 5.71 20.12
C ALA A 104 6.98 6.00 20.21
N ARG A 105 7.55 6.60 19.18
CA ARG A 105 8.97 6.99 19.04
C ARG A 105 9.09 8.28 18.20
N PRO A 106 10.26 8.93 18.19
CA PRO A 106 10.49 10.15 17.42
C PRO A 106 10.16 9.96 15.92
N ALA A 107 9.62 11.01 15.29
CA ALA A 107 9.17 10.97 13.90
C ALA A 107 10.31 10.71 12.89
N ASP A 108 11.53 11.08 13.22
CA ASP A 108 12.76 10.79 12.45
C ASP A 108 13.16 9.31 12.45
N GLN A 109 12.60 8.54 13.38
CA GLN A 109 12.82 7.09 13.52
C GLN A 109 11.68 6.24 12.95
N ILE A 110 10.64 6.86 12.38
CA ILE A 110 9.52 6.17 11.75
C ILE A 110 9.64 6.30 10.25
N ARG A 111 9.77 5.16 9.54
CA ARG A 111 9.90 5.12 8.09
C ARG A 111 8.53 4.93 7.41
N LEU A 112 8.38 5.51 6.23
CA LEU A 112 7.16 5.37 5.43
C LEU A 112 6.84 3.90 5.11
N SER A 113 7.87 3.10 4.82
CA SER A 113 7.74 1.66 4.58
C SER A 113 7.16 0.89 5.78
N GLU A 114 7.52 1.28 7.02
CA GLU A 114 7.00 0.65 8.23
C GLU A 114 5.52 0.97 8.44
N ILE A 115 5.11 2.21 8.13
CA ILE A 115 3.71 2.64 8.24
C ILE A 115 2.83 1.82 7.30
N VAL A 116 3.24 1.71 6.03
CA VAL A 116 2.51 0.93 5.02
C VAL A 116 2.47 -0.54 5.42
N SER A 117 3.62 -1.10 5.80
CA SER A 117 3.72 -2.52 6.19
C SER A 117 2.90 -2.87 7.43
N ALA A 118 2.69 -1.93 8.35
CA ALA A 118 1.89 -2.14 9.55
C ALA A 118 0.41 -2.41 9.28
N VAL A 119 -0.12 -1.90 8.17
CA VAL A 119 -1.55 -1.99 7.82
C VAL A 119 -1.84 -2.89 6.62
N ASP A 120 -0.91 -2.98 5.67
CA ASP A 120 -1.07 -3.72 4.42
C ASP A 120 -0.26 -5.03 4.40
N GLY A 121 0.64 -5.22 5.36
CA GLY A 121 1.62 -6.30 5.31
C GLY A 121 2.86 -5.94 4.49
N PRO A 122 3.74 -6.92 4.22
CA PRO A 122 4.98 -6.68 3.48
C PRO A 122 4.74 -6.03 2.12
N ILE A 123 5.59 -5.05 1.78
CA ILE A 123 5.54 -4.37 0.48
C ILE A 123 6.09 -5.33 -0.58
N THR A 124 5.18 -5.92 -1.35
CA THR A 124 5.49 -6.82 -2.47
C THR A 124 4.76 -6.37 -3.73
N LEU A 125 5.27 -6.69 -4.91
CA LEU A 125 4.60 -6.38 -6.17
C LEU A 125 3.42 -7.32 -6.46
N GLY A 126 3.31 -8.42 -5.75
CA GLY A 126 2.26 -9.40 -5.86
C GLY A 126 2.64 -10.68 -5.11
N ASP A 127 1.68 -11.58 -5.00
CA ASP A 127 1.92 -12.94 -4.53
C ASP A 127 2.13 -13.83 -5.76
N PHE A 128 3.37 -13.90 -6.22
CA PHE A 128 3.73 -14.71 -7.38
C PHE A 128 4.06 -16.16 -7.00
N GLY A 129 3.86 -16.51 -5.73
CA GLY A 129 4.09 -17.85 -5.21
C GLY A 129 5.56 -18.26 -5.19
N GLN A 130 5.75 -19.56 -5.13
CA GLN A 130 7.05 -20.20 -5.32
C GLN A 130 7.25 -20.50 -6.82
N PRO A 131 8.48 -20.72 -7.29
CA PRO A 131 8.72 -21.24 -8.62
C PRO A 131 7.86 -22.49 -8.84
N HIS A 132 7.22 -22.59 -9.99
CA HIS A 132 6.42 -23.76 -10.32
C HIS A 132 7.28 -25.03 -10.25
N GLN A 133 6.79 -26.06 -9.54
CA GLN A 133 7.50 -27.32 -9.34
C GLN A 133 6.82 -28.50 -10.06
N ASP A 134 5.77 -28.22 -10.81
CA ASP A 134 4.82 -29.19 -11.36
C ASP A 134 4.92 -29.40 -12.88
N GLY A 135 6.00 -28.97 -13.53
CA GLY A 135 6.15 -29.05 -14.99
C GLY A 135 5.25 -28.10 -15.77
N SER A 136 4.62 -27.15 -15.10
CA SER A 136 3.69 -26.21 -15.74
C SER A 136 4.38 -25.03 -16.43
N CYS A 137 5.71 -24.93 -16.33
CA CYS A 137 6.48 -23.83 -16.90
C CYS A 137 7.81 -24.33 -17.48
N ASP A 138 8.17 -23.92 -18.69
CA ASP A 138 9.44 -24.27 -19.36
C ASP A 138 10.71 -23.81 -18.62
N HIS A 139 10.53 -23.01 -17.54
CA HIS A 139 11.61 -22.42 -16.74
C HIS A 139 11.61 -22.90 -15.29
N GLU A 140 11.29 -24.16 -15.07
CA GLU A 140 11.27 -24.77 -13.73
C GLU A 140 12.57 -24.53 -12.96
N GLY A 141 12.43 -24.07 -11.72
CA GLY A 141 13.54 -23.84 -10.79
C GLY A 141 14.28 -22.51 -10.96
N GLN A 142 14.11 -21.78 -12.07
CA GLN A 142 14.74 -20.46 -12.29
C GLN A 142 13.77 -19.49 -12.98
N CYS A 143 12.69 -19.11 -12.29
CA CYS A 143 11.78 -18.12 -12.83
C CYS A 143 12.41 -16.73 -12.86
N VAL A 144 12.94 -16.33 -14.02
CA VAL A 144 13.56 -15.01 -14.26
C VAL A 144 12.58 -13.87 -13.93
N LEU A 145 11.30 -14.03 -14.27
CA LEU A 145 10.26 -13.04 -13.98
C LEU A 145 10.04 -12.87 -12.47
N LEU A 146 10.02 -13.96 -11.71
CA LEU A 146 9.91 -13.89 -10.24
C LEU A 146 11.08 -13.11 -9.64
N GLY A 147 12.30 -13.34 -10.14
CA GLY A 147 13.48 -12.58 -9.74
C GLY A 147 13.36 -11.08 -10.04
N ILE A 148 12.83 -10.74 -11.23
CA ILE A 148 12.60 -9.33 -11.63
C ILE A 148 11.54 -8.67 -10.72
N TRP A 149 10.42 -9.35 -10.46
CA TRP A 149 9.35 -8.81 -9.62
C TRP A 149 9.79 -8.63 -8.17
N ASN A 150 10.51 -9.59 -7.60
CA ASN A 150 11.07 -9.48 -6.25
C ASN A 150 12.01 -8.27 -6.16
N LYS A 151 12.92 -8.12 -7.12
CA LYS A 151 13.85 -6.99 -7.16
C LYS A 151 13.15 -5.65 -7.30
N ALA A 152 12.09 -5.56 -8.11
CA ALA A 152 11.29 -4.34 -8.24
C ALA A 152 10.54 -4.01 -6.93
N GLY A 153 10.02 -5.02 -6.21
CA GLY A 153 9.44 -4.85 -4.88
C GLY A 153 10.46 -4.34 -3.86
N ASP A 154 11.67 -4.88 -3.87
CA ASP A 154 12.78 -4.42 -3.02
C ASP A 154 13.15 -2.98 -3.30
N HIS A 155 13.21 -2.56 -4.58
CA HIS A 155 13.44 -1.16 -4.93
C HIS A 155 12.36 -0.24 -4.40
N MET A 156 11.08 -0.62 -4.51
CA MET A 156 9.99 0.16 -3.95
C MET A 156 10.10 0.28 -2.43
N ARG A 157 10.37 -0.83 -1.74
CA ARG A 157 10.57 -0.82 -0.29
C ARG A 157 11.72 0.10 0.11
N THR A 158 12.87 -0.03 -0.54
CA THR A 158 14.05 0.80 -0.28
C THR A 158 13.76 2.29 -0.52
N TYR A 159 13.01 2.62 -1.58
CA TYR A 159 12.59 3.99 -1.84
C TYR A 159 11.73 4.55 -0.69
N LEU A 160 10.74 3.80 -0.23
CA LEU A 160 9.89 4.22 0.90
C LEU A 160 10.66 4.23 2.25
N GLU A 161 11.67 3.40 2.44
CA GLU A 161 12.57 3.44 3.59
C GLU A 161 13.41 4.72 3.63
N GLY A 162 13.65 5.36 2.49
CA GLY A 162 14.34 6.64 2.40
C GLY A 162 13.60 7.81 3.06
N PHE A 163 12.28 7.69 3.28
CA PHE A 163 11.48 8.76 3.85
C PHE A 163 11.14 8.49 5.32
N THR A 164 11.54 9.41 6.19
CA THR A 164 11.07 9.44 7.58
C THR A 164 9.79 10.26 7.70
N LEU A 165 9.02 10.00 8.74
CA LEU A 165 7.82 10.77 9.02
C LEU A 165 8.14 12.25 9.32
N ALA A 166 9.30 12.53 9.93
CA ALA A 166 9.80 13.90 10.13
C ALA A 166 10.07 14.59 8.79
N ALA A 167 10.82 13.94 7.87
CA ALA A 167 11.11 14.52 6.56
C ALA A 167 9.83 14.81 5.76
N ILE A 168 8.84 13.92 5.83
CA ILE A 168 7.54 14.14 5.17
C ILE A 168 6.80 15.33 5.81
N ALA A 169 6.88 15.51 7.13
CA ALA A 169 6.28 16.65 7.82
C ALA A 169 6.96 17.96 7.42
N ASP A 170 8.28 17.99 7.27
CA ASP A 170 9.03 19.16 6.81
C ASP A 170 8.63 19.57 5.39
N ILE A 171 8.48 18.58 4.49
CA ILE A 171 7.96 18.82 3.14
C ILE A 171 6.53 19.38 3.20
N ALA A 172 5.68 18.83 4.05
CA ALA A 172 4.29 19.27 4.19
C ALA A 172 4.16 20.71 4.77
N ARG A 173 5.14 21.14 5.60
CA ARG A 173 5.22 22.52 6.10
C ARG A 173 5.83 23.48 5.07
N GLY A 174 6.49 22.99 4.05
CA GLY A 174 7.25 23.79 3.08
C GLY A 174 8.69 24.08 3.51
N ASP A 175 9.17 23.40 4.56
CA ASP A 175 10.53 23.55 5.10
C ASP A 175 11.56 22.75 4.30
N ALA A 176 11.11 21.80 3.51
CA ALA A 176 11.95 21.00 2.61
C ALA A 176 11.34 20.90 1.19
N PRO A 177 12.18 20.79 0.13
CA PRO A 177 11.68 20.62 -1.23
C PRO A 177 10.98 19.28 -1.43
N TRP A 178 10.10 19.21 -2.42
CA TRP A 178 9.54 17.95 -2.89
C TRP A 178 10.64 17.02 -3.41
N PRO A 179 10.55 15.70 -3.13
CA PRO A 179 11.54 14.72 -3.56
C PRO A 179 11.58 14.50 -5.07
#